data_eb519b263533236950e99a89eb38c74d
#
_entry.id   eb519b263533236950e99a89eb38c74d
#
_cell.length_a   1.000
_cell.length_b   1.000
_cell.length_c   1.000
_cell.angle_alpha   90.00
_cell.angle_beta   90.00
_cell.angle_gamma   90.00
#
_symmetry.space_group_name_H-M   'P 1'
#
loop_
_entity.id
_entity.type
_entity.pdbx_description
1 polymer ?
#
loop_
_entity_poly.entity_id
_entity_poly.type
_entity_poly.pdbx_seq_one_letter_code
_entity_poly.pdbx_strand_id
1 'polypeptide(L)'
;MAKQIASRRRRLAAFWLRLLCFVLLAVLTLGYANYVLTPKHDYGICAMANLYRQPDDSIDVLAVGTSLLYAGVNTNILWDEYGIAAYDLCSAEQPFWISYYVIREALKTQHPQVILLDAKPAIYTQDYSRHGRTILSTFGIRGLDNRIGAILACVEKPRDALSYMLGLPEVHNNYAAVTGADFRLPPDNGGRGASWKGYIESDGVERHQRPSLTWNNMCRNMNEREEEYARKIFELAQQEGIVLWLIGMPNPDYAHDHMYYNTLWSIAAEYGIQGINYNDPSLRFGLRYSSDFADWQHLNVKGSVTFSKKLGADLRTGLSIPDRRGDARYASYDACAQTWFEKYPFFESSGVEGNE
;
A
#
# COMPACT_ATOMS: atom_id res chain seq x y z
N MET A 1 58.20 -7.94 31.61
CA MET A 1 57.28 -8.76 30.81
C MET A 1 55.81 -8.38 31.03
N ALA A 2 55.26 -8.36 32.25
CA ALA A 2 53.82 -8.01 32.50
C ALA A 2 53.40 -6.61 31.99
N LYS A 3 54.23 -5.55 32.20
CA LYS A 3 53.94 -4.19 31.74
C LYS A 3 53.89 -4.08 30.18
N GLN A 4 54.73 -4.84 29.46
CA GLN A 4 54.70 -4.88 27.98
C GLN A 4 53.46 -5.60 27.46
N ILE A 5 53.04 -6.68 28.11
CA ILE A 5 51.81 -7.42 27.78
C ILE A 5 50.58 -6.53 28.00
N ALA A 6 50.53 -5.82 29.14
CA ALA A 6 49.43 -4.88 29.44
C ALA A 6 49.36 -3.71 28.42
N SER A 7 50.51 -3.15 28.04
CA SER A 7 50.60 -2.10 27.03
C SER A 7 50.12 -2.61 25.67
N ARG A 8 50.50 -3.79 25.23
CA ARG A 8 50.06 -4.41 23.98
C ARG A 8 48.56 -4.67 23.98
N ARG A 9 48.00 -5.19 25.10
CA ARG A 9 46.54 -5.37 25.23
C ARG A 9 45.77 -4.05 25.12
N ARG A 10 46.25 -2.99 25.79
CA ARG A 10 45.61 -1.65 25.68
C ARG A 10 45.64 -1.08 24.24
N ARG A 11 46.77 -1.25 23.52
CA ARG A 11 46.90 -0.83 22.13
C ARG A 11 45.95 -1.62 21.21
N LEU A 12 45.83 -2.93 21.41
CA LEU A 12 44.90 -3.76 20.67
C LEU A 12 43.44 -3.38 20.97
N ALA A 13 43.09 -3.16 22.22
CA ALA A 13 41.73 -2.72 22.58
C ALA A 13 41.39 -1.34 21.96
N ALA A 14 42.35 -0.41 22.01
CA ALA A 14 42.16 0.89 21.38
C ALA A 14 42.04 0.81 19.83
N PHE A 15 42.76 -0.11 19.19
CA PHE A 15 42.64 -0.37 17.75
C PHE A 15 41.26 -0.92 17.43
N TRP A 16 40.78 -1.94 18.12
CA TRP A 16 39.47 -2.53 17.89
C TRP A 16 38.33 -1.54 18.17
N LEU A 17 38.46 -0.70 19.20
CA LEU A 17 37.49 0.36 19.47
C LEU A 17 37.43 1.38 18.31
N ARG A 18 38.58 1.84 17.83
CA ARG A 18 38.61 2.77 16.69
C ARG A 18 38.05 2.14 15.40
N LEU A 19 38.36 0.88 15.15
CA LEU A 19 37.82 0.16 14.01
C LEU A 19 36.29 0.04 14.13
N LEU A 20 35.79 -0.31 15.31
CA LEU A 20 34.35 -0.38 15.57
C LEU A 20 33.65 0.98 15.35
N CYS A 21 34.24 2.06 15.88
CA CYS A 21 33.73 3.41 15.67
C CYS A 21 33.73 3.80 14.18
N PHE A 22 34.78 3.46 13.46
CA PHE A 22 34.87 3.72 12.01
C PHE A 22 33.82 2.94 11.24
N VAL A 23 33.67 1.64 11.52
CA VAL A 23 32.66 0.81 10.87
C VAL A 23 31.25 1.32 11.17
N LEU A 24 30.97 1.66 12.43
CA LEU A 24 29.67 2.23 12.82
C LEU A 24 29.39 3.55 12.09
N LEU A 25 30.34 4.45 12.04
CA LEU A 25 30.21 5.72 11.32
C LEU A 25 29.98 5.48 9.82
N ALA A 26 30.72 4.55 9.21
CA ALA A 26 30.55 4.22 7.80
C ALA A 26 29.13 3.65 7.54
N VAL A 27 28.66 2.72 8.36
CA VAL A 27 27.31 2.14 8.25
C VAL A 27 26.23 3.23 8.39
N LEU A 28 26.36 4.12 9.39
CA LEU A 28 25.41 5.21 9.58
C LEU A 28 25.41 6.19 8.39
N THR A 29 26.61 6.56 7.88
CA THR A 29 26.74 7.48 6.75
C THR A 29 26.16 6.87 5.48
N LEU A 30 26.50 5.61 5.17
CA LEU A 30 25.97 4.92 3.99
C LEU A 30 24.47 4.67 4.12
N GLY A 31 23.99 4.30 5.32
CA GLY A 31 22.56 4.16 5.58
C GLY A 31 21.78 5.45 5.40
N TYR A 32 22.34 6.58 5.87
CA TYR A 32 21.72 7.88 5.66
C TYR A 32 21.78 8.33 4.19
N ALA A 33 22.89 8.10 3.50
CA ALA A 33 22.98 8.35 2.05
C ALA A 33 21.94 7.51 1.28
N ASN A 34 21.81 6.23 1.61
CA ASN A 34 20.76 5.37 1.04
C ASN A 34 19.35 5.95 1.28
N TYR A 35 19.06 6.39 2.51
CA TYR A 35 17.78 7.01 2.84
C TYR A 35 17.50 8.27 2.02
N VAL A 36 18.48 9.18 1.90
CA VAL A 36 18.32 10.44 1.15
C VAL A 36 18.16 10.19 -0.34
N LEU A 37 18.93 9.25 -0.91
CA LEU A 37 18.92 8.93 -2.34
C LEU A 37 17.73 8.04 -2.76
N THR A 38 17.05 7.38 -1.80
CA THR A 38 15.87 6.59 -2.10
C THR A 38 14.71 7.51 -2.51
N PRO A 39 14.09 7.32 -3.69
CA PRO A 39 12.93 8.10 -4.12
C PRO A 39 11.78 7.95 -3.12
N LYS A 40 11.20 9.08 -2.69
CA LYS A 40 10.07 9.09 -1.75
C LYS A 40 8.81 9.45 -2.51
N HIS A 41 8.15 8.42 -3.04
CA HIS A 41 6.81 8.55 -3.59
C HIS A 41 5.77 8.43 -2.47
N ASP A 42 4.59 9.01 -2.69
CA ASP A 42 3.50 9.03 -1.71
C ASP A 42 2.98 7.62 -1.41
N TYR A 43 3.07 6.72 -2.38
CA TYR A 43 2.75 5.29 -2.27
C TYR A 43 3.99 4.43 -1.94
N GLY A 44 3.78 3.17 -1.67
CA GLY A 44 4.84 2.19 -1.40
C GLY A 44 5.69 2.58 -0.20
N ILE A 45 6.85 3.23 -0.45
CA ILE A 45 7.82 3.57 0.61
C ILE A 45 7.20 4.48 1.67
N CYS A 46 6.52 5.56 1.26
CA CYS A 46 5.92 6.50 2.22
C CYS A 46 4.69 5.92 2.91
N ALA A 47 3.83 5.19 2.19
CA ALA A 47 2.71 4.49 2.80
C ALA A 47 3.18 3.51 3.88
N MET A 48 4.21 2.69 3.58
CA MET A 48 4.81 1.77 4.57
C MET A 48 5.47 2.53 5.73
N ALA A 49 6.19 3.62 5.46
CA ALA A 49 6.84 4.42 6.50
C ALA A 49 5.83 5.07 7.44
N ASN A 50 4.69 5.52 6.93
CA ASN A 50 3.61 6.11 7.70
C ASN A 50 2.77 5.05 8.44
N LEU A 51 2.67 3.82 7.94
CA LEU A 51 2.09 2.70 8.67
C LEU A 51 2.76 2.51 10.04
N TYR A 52 4.10 2.52 10.08
CA TYR A 52 4.85 2.40 11.35
C TYR A 52 4.67 3.57 12.33
N ARG A 53 3.99 4.63 11.93
CA ARG A 53 3.64 5.77 12.79
C ARG A 53 2.23 5.65 13.35
N GLN A 54 1.41 4.75 12.77
CA GLN A 54 0.08 4.53 13.31
C GLN A 54 0.21 3.87 14.69
N PRO A 55 -0.65 4.21 15.63
CA PRO A 55 -0.76 3.43 16.86
C PRO A 55 -1.02 1.95 16.54
N ASP A 56 -0.51 1.05 17.36
CA ASP A 56 -0.79 -0.37 17.20
C ASP A 56 -2.31 -0.62 17.25
N ASP A 57 -2.79 -1.53 16.40
CA ASP A 57 -4.21 -1.91 16.32
C ASP A 57 -5.17 -0.73 16.09
N SER A 58 -4.76 0.24 15.27
CA SER A 58 -5.57 1.41 14.95
C SER A 58 -6.14 1.41 13.52
N ILE A 59 -6.03 0.28 12.81
CA ILE A 59 -6.53 0.12 11.45
C ILE A 59 -7.55 -1.03 11.46
N ASP A 60 -8.81 -0.72 11.12
CA ASP A 60 -9.87 -1.72 11.01
C ASP A 60 -9.94 -2.32 9.59
N VAL A 61 -9.63 -1.52 8.58
CA VAL A 61 -9.66 -1.91 7.16
C VAL A 61 -8.32 -1.59 6.52
N LEU A 62 -7.62 -2.62 6.05
CA LEU A 62 -6.35 -2.49 5.35
C LEU A 62 -6.55 -2.77 3.86
N ALA A 63 -6.44 -1.76 3.01
CA ALA A 63 -6.47 -1.94 1.56
C ALA A 63 -5.06 -2.22 1.05
N VAL A 64 -4.89 -3.30 0.28
CA VAL A 64 -3.59 -3.73 -0.22
C VAL A 64 -3.68 -4.05 -1.71
N GLY A 65 -2.82 -3.42 -2.50
CA GLY A 65 -2.82 -3.66 -3.95
C GLY A 65 -2.16 -2.56 -4.75
N THR A 66 -2.76 -2.27 -5.89
CA THR A 66 -2.18 -1.40 -6.93
C THR A 66 -2.59 0.07 -6.75
N SER A 67 -2.19 0.87 -7.73
CA SER A 67 -2.57 2.28 -7.82
C SER A 67 -4.08 2.49 -7.98
N LEU A 68 -4.83 1.50 -8.42
CA LEU A 68 -6.28 1.60 -8.50
C LEU A 68 -6.91 1.76 -7.12
N LEU A 69 -6.37 1.04 -6.10
CA LEU A 69 -6.84 1.19 -4.72
C LEU A 69 -6.41 2.54 -4.14
N TYR A 70 -5.13 2.89 -4.15
CA TYR A 70 -4.72 4.15 -3.52
C TYR A 70 -5.32 5.40 -4.16
N ALA A 71 -5.69 5.37 -5.45
CA ALA A 71 -6.38 6.47 -6.10
C ALA A 71 -7.91 6.43 -5.91
N GLY A 72 -8.45 5.25 -5.62
CA GLY A 72 -9.89 5.03 -5.55
C GLY A 72 -10.46 4.98 -4.14
N VAL A 73 -9.76 4.38 -3.19
CA VAL A 73 -10.23 4.24 -1.80
C VAL A 73 -9.86 5.49 -1.01
N ASN A 74 -10.77 6.45 -0.95
CA ASN A 74 -10.58 7.67 -0.19
C ASN A 74 -10.85 7.41 1.30
N THR A 75 -9.79 7.21 2.05
CA THR A 75 -9.83 6.90 3.49
C THR A 75 -10.48 8.02 4.30
N ASN A 76 -10.41 9.28 3.83
CA ASN A 76 -11.04 10.42 4.50
C ASN A 76 -12.58 10.36 4.40
N ILE A 77 -13.10 9.89 3.27
CA ILE A 77 -14.55 9.69 3.08
C ILE A 77 -15.03 8.47 3.88
N LEU A 78 -14.25 7.38 3.93
CA LEU A 78 -14.60 6.22 4.76
C LEU A 78 -14.65 6.60 6.25
N TRP A 79 -13.73 7.47 6.70
CA TRP A 79 -13.74 8.00 8.05
C TRP A 79 -14.92 8.92 8.31
N ASP A 80 -15.09 9.95 7.51
CA ASP A 80 -16.10 11.00 7.72
C ASP A 80 -17.53 10.43 7.68
N GLU A 81 -17.86 9.63 6.65
CA GLU A 81 -19.22 9.11 6.45
C GLU A 81 -19.53 7.92 7.35
N TYR A 82 -18.53 7.08 7.66
CA TYR A 82 -18.78 5.79 8.30
C TYR A 82 -17.98 5.55 9.58
N GLY A 83 -17.04 6.41 9.96
CA GLY A 83 -16.14 6.18 11.10
C GLY A 83 -15.23 4.97 10.91
N ILE A 84 -14.97 4.57 9.65
CA ILE A 84 -14.13 3.41 9.33
C ILE A 84 -12.67 3.83 9.31
N ALA A 85 -11.87 3.26 10.20
CA ALA A 85 -10.42 3.47 10.23
C ALA A 85 -9.74 2.64 9.14
N ALA A 86 -9.69 3.20 7.91
CA ALA A 86 -9.08 2.56 6.75
C ALA A 86 -7.66 3.05 6.49
N TYR A 87 -6.82 2.18 5.93
CA TYR A 87 -5.46 2.51 5.51
C TYR A 87 -5.12 1.82 4.19
N ASP A 88 -4.60 2.59 3.21
CA ASP A 88 -4.20 2.08 1.91
C ASP A 88 -2.70 1.79 1.91
N LEU A 89 -2.34 0.52 1.95
CA LEU A 89 -0.96 0.04 1.91
C LEU A 89 -0.63 -0.48 0.51
N CYS A 90 -0.64 0.42 -0.44
CA CYS A 90 -0.57 0.14 -1.85
C CYS A 90 0.69 0.70 -2.52
N SER A 91 1.05 0.15 -3.66
CA SER A 91 2.13 0.66 -4.51
C SER A 91 1.74 0.56 -5.99
N ALA A 92 2.41 1.33 -6.84
CA ALA A 92 2.13 1.29 -8.28
C ALA A 92 2.48 -0.08 -8.87
N GLU A 93 1.53 -0.68 -9.61
CA GLU A 93 1.68 -2.01 -10.23
C GLU A 93 2.09 -3.09 -9.21
N GLN A 94 1.57 -3.05 -7.99
CA GLN A 94 1.93 -3.98 -6.92
C GLN A 94 1.39 -5.38 -7.20
N PRO A 95 2.25 -6.40 -7.40
CA PRO A 95 1.82 -7.78 -7.63
C PRO A 95 1.45 -8.50 -6.32
N PHE A 96 0.82 -9.68 -6.41
CA PHE A 96 0.43 -10.44 -5.22
C PHE A 96 1.63 -10.88 -4.38
N TRP A 97 2.80 -11.17 -4.96
CA TRP A 97 3.98 -11.51 -4.16
C TRP A 97 4.46 -10.37 -3.27
N ILE A 98 4.33 -9.12 -3.70
CA ILE A 98 4.61 -7.96 -2.84
C ILE A 98 3.49 -7.79 -1.82
N SER A 99 2.22 -7.86 -2.23
CA SER A 99 1.07 -7.76 -1.33
C SER A 99 1.17 -8.74 -0.17
N TYR A 100 1.61 -9.98 -0.41
CA TYR A 100 1.83 -10.98 0.63
C TYR A 100 2.81 -10.51 1.71
N TYR A 101 3.99 -9.99 1.33
CA TYR A 101 4.99 -9.52 2.29
C TYR A 101 4.60 -8.21 2.98
N VAL A 102 3.89 -7.34 2.27
CA VAL A 102 3.35 -6.08 2.80
C VAL A 102 2.28 -6.36 3.86
N ILE A 103 1.38 -7.31 3.62
CA ILE A 103 0.39 -7.76 4.63
C ILE A 103 1.12 -8.34 5.84
N ARG A 104 2.04 -9.27 5.66
CA ARG A 104 2.81 -9.85 6.77
C ARG A 104 3.56 -8.81 7.59
N GLU A 105 4.05 -7.76 6.95
CA GLU A 105 4.72 -6.67 7.66
C GLU A 105 3.74 -5.82 8.46
N ALA A 106 2.58 -5.51 7.87
CA ALA A 106 1.53 -4.77 8.56
C ALA A 106 1.01 -5.51 9.80
N LEU A 107 0.84 -6.83 9.69
CA LEU A 107 0.36 -7.67 10.78
C LEU A 107 1.29 -7.76 11.99
N LYS A 108 2.51 -7.23 11.92
CA LYS A 108 3.39 -7.11 13.09
C LYS A 108 2.92 -6.08 14.11
N THR A 109 2.12 -5.11 13.70
CA THR A 109 1.65 -4.00 14.54
C THR A 109 0.17 -3.70 14.39
N GLN A 110 -0.48 -4.25 13.38
CA GLN A 110 -1.88 -3.99 13.07
C GLN A 110 -2.64 -5.32 12.94
N HIS A 111 -3.84 -5.39 13.51
CA HIS A 111 -4.73 -6.55 13.38
C HIS A 111 -6.07 -6.08 12.76
N PRO A 112 -6.08 -5.79 11.44
CA PRO A 112 -7.28 -5.29 10.78
C PRO A 112 -8.38 -6.35 10.80
N GLN A 113 -9.63 -5.92 10.91
CA GLN A 113 -10.78 -6.82 10.78
C GLN A 113 -10.96 -7.29 9.34
N VAL A 114 -10.60 -6.40 8.39
CA VAL A 114 -10.77 -6.63 6.95
C VAL A 114 -9.52 -6.26 6.19
N ILE A 115 -9.11 -7.14 5.28
CA ILE A 115 -8.16 -6.83 4.22
C ILE A 115 -8.93 -6.71 2.91
N LEU A 116 -8.87 -5.53 2.28
CA LEU A 116 -9.35 -5.30 0.92
C LEU A 116 -8.20 -5.60 -0.04
N LEU A 117 -8.32 -6.68 -0.82
CA LEU A 117 -7.28 -7.10 -1.77
C LEU A 117 -7.68 -6.73 -3.20
N ASP A 118 -6.83 -5.98 -3.88
CA ASP A 118 -7.02 -5.61 -5.28
C ASP A 118 -6.96 -6.83 -6.22
N ALA A 119 -7.94 -6.98 -7.08
CA ALA A 119 -7.97 -8.03 -8.08
C ALA A 119 -7.08 -7.75 -9.29
N LYS A 120 -6.60 -6.50 -9.48
CA LYS A 120 -5.83 -6.09 -10.68
C LYS A 120 -4.60 -6.94 -10.96
N PRO A 121 -3.82 -7.41 -9.96
CA PRO A 121 -2.66 -8.26 -10.24
C PRO A 121 -2.97 -9.57 -10.96
N ALA A 122 -4.22 -10.04 -10.93
CA ALA A 122 -4.63 -11.25 -11.66
C ALA A 122 -4.34 -11.20 -13.17
N ILE A 123 -4.26 -9.98 -13.74
CA ILE A 123 -3.96 -9.81 -15.17
C ILE A 123 -2.47 -9.70 -15.49
N TYR A 124 -1.60 -9.65 -14.48
CA TYR A 124 -0.17 -9.47 -14.73
C TYR A 124 0.45 -10.74 -15.33
N THR A 125 1.33 -10.51 -16.31
CA THR A 125 1.98 -11.60 -17.06
C THR A 125 3.48 -11.69 -16.78
N GLN A 126 4.04 -10.75 -16.01
CA GLN A 126 5.44 -10.75 -15.63
C GLN A 126 5.67 -11.65 -14.42
N ASP A 127 6.76 -12.43 -14.43
CA ASP A 127 7.15 -13.27 -13.29
C ASP A 127 7.93 -12.51 -12.23
N TYR A 128 8.46 -11.32 -12.55
CA TYR A 128 9.31 -10.51 -11.68
C TYR A 128 9.00 -9.03 -11.82
N SER A 129 9.30 -8.28 -10.76
CA SER A 129 9.09 -6.85 -10.72
C SER A 129 10.17 -6.09 -11.52
N ARG A 130 9.78 -4.99 -12.15
CA ARG A 130 10.74 -4.06 -12.76
C ARG A 130 11.57 -3.37 -11.67
N HIS A 131 12.81 -2.97 -12.02
CA HIS A 131 13.75 -2.34 -11.10
C HIS A 131 13.12 -1.22 -10.23
N GLY A 132 12.52 -0.21 -10.83
CA GLY A 132 11.90 0.89 -10.07
C GLY A 132 10.75 0.43 -9.18
N ARG A 133 9.96 -0.56 -9.60
CA ARG A 133 8.86 -1.11 -8.78
C ARG A 133 9.38 -1.90 -7.59
N THR A 134 10.48 -2.66 -7.76
CA THR A 134 11.14 -3.35 -6.66
C THR A 134 11.55 -2.36 -5.56
N ILE A 135 12.21 -1.25 -5.93
CA ILE A 135 12.61 -0.20 -4.97
C ILE A 135 11.37 0.35 -4.23
N LEU A 136 10.36 0.79 -4.98
CA LEU A 136 9.17 1.44 -4.42
C LEU A 136 8.40 0.53 -3.47
N SER A 137 8.34 -0.77 -3.75
CA SER A 137 7.55 -1.71 -2.99
C SER A 137 8.29 -2.34 -1.80
N THR A 138 9.64 -2.38 -1.83
CA THR A 138 10.41 -3.14 -0.82
C THR A 138 11.23 -2.29 0.13
N PHE A 139 11.65 -1.08 -0.28
CA PHE A 139 12.57 -0.27 0.54
C PHE A 139 11.91 0.34 1.78
N GLY A 140 10.58 0.44 1.79
CA GLY A 140 9.81 0.84 2.97
C GLY A 140 9.72 -0.23 4.06
N ILE A 141 9.88 -1.52 3.71
CA ILE A 141 9.75 -2.65 4.64
C ILE A 141 10.95 -2.68 5.60
N ARG A 142 10.68 -2.59 6.92
CA ARG A 142 11.71 -2.58 7.98
C ARG A 142 12.04 -3.97 8.49
N GLY A 143 11.06 -4.87 8.56
CA GLY A 143 11.26 -6.25 8.99
C GLY A 143 12.16 -7.02 8.02
N LEU A 144 13.33 -7.48 8.51
CA LEU A 144 14.34 -8.12 7.66
C LEU A 144 13.80 -9.37 6.95
N ASP A 145 13.01 -10.16 7.63
CA ASP A 145 12.37 -11.37 7.12
C ASP A 145 11.47 -11.06 5.90
N ASN A 146 10.56 -10.10 6.06
CA ASN A 146 9.65 -9.70 5.01
C ASN A 146 10.37 -8.93 3.89
N ARG A 147 11.33 -8.06 4.22
CA ARG A 147 12.11 -7.33 3.23
C ARG A 147 12.95 -8.26 2.35
N ILE A 148 13.65 -9.23 2.94
CA ILE A 148 14.44 -10.21 2.21
C ILE A 148 13.52 -11.05 1.32
N GLY A 149 12.41 -11.56 1.86
CA GLY A 149 11.45 -12.34 1.11
C GLY A 149 10.84 -11.57 -0.06
N ALA A 150 10.44 -10.32 0.16
CA ALA A 150 9.89 -9.44 -0.87
C ALA A 150 10.91 -9.15 -1.99
N ILE A 151 12.17 -8.86 -1.64
CA ILE A 151 13.23 -8.64 -2.63
C ILE A 151 13.51 -9.90 -3.45
N LEU A 152 13.64 -11.07 -2.80
CA LEU A 152 13.83 -12.34 -3.48
C LEU A 152 12.65 -12.69 -4.40
N ALA A 153 11.45 -12.31 -4.01
CA ALA A 153 10.27 -12.47 -4.86
C ALA A 153 10.25 -11.52 -6.07
N CYS A 154 10.98 -10.41 -6.05
CA CYS A 154 11.03 -9.45 -7.14
C CYS A 154 12.07 -9.78 -8.22
N VAL A 155 13.09 -10.56 -7.91
CA VAL A 155 14.25 -10.78 -8.79
C VAL A 155 14.30 -12.19 -9.35
N GLU A 156 14.67 -12.31 -10.62
CA GLU A 156 14.84 -13.63 -11.27
C GLU A 156 16.01 -14.42 -10.66
N LYS A 157 17.12 -13.72 -10.40
CA LYS A 157 18.34 -14.37 -9.92
C LYS A 157 18.61 -13.94 -8.46
N PRO A 158 18.71 -14.88 -7.51
CA PRO A 158 18.96 -14.56 -6.10
C PRO A 158 20.19 -13.69 -5.84
N ARG A 159 21.21 -13.77 -6.71
CA ARG A 159 22.41 -12.92 -6.61
C ARG A 159 22.11 -11.42 -6.80
N ASP A 160 21.07 -11.10 -7.58
CA ASP A 160 20.67 -9.72 -7.86
C ASP A 160 19.96 -9.10 -6.64
N ALA A 161 19.46 -9.93 -5.72
CA ALA A 161 18.84 -9.48 -4.49
C ALA A 161 19.81 -8.72 -3.57
N LEU A 162 21.12 -9.04 -3.61
CA LEU A 162 22.10 -8.43 -2.72
C LEU A 162 22.19 -6.91 -2.91
N SER A 163 22.14 -6.43 -4.14
CA SER A 163 22.19 -4.99 -4.43
C SER A 163 20.98 -4.25 -3.87
N TYR A 164 19.77 -4.83 -3.99
CA TYR A 164 18.55 -4.30 -3.37
C TYR A 164 18.58 -4.36 -1.85
N MET A 165 19.15 -5.42 -1.25
CA MET A 165 19.33 -5.52 0.20
C MET A 165 20.26 -4.44 0.74
N LEU A 166 21.35 -4.14 0.02
CA LEU A 166 22.25 -3.04 0.35
C LEU A 166 21.62 -1.67 0.09
N GLY A 167 20.74 -1.56 -0.89
CA GLY A 167 19.98 -0.38 -1.27
C GLY A 167 20.80 0.63 -2.07
N LEU A 168 21.86 1.17 -1.49
CA LEU A 168 22.67 2.23 -2.10
C LEU A 168 23.13 1.94 -3.55
N PRO A 169 23.54 0.71 -3.93
CA PRO A 169 23.86 0.40 -5.32
C PRO A 169 22.72 0.68 -6.32
N GLU A 170 21.47 0.56 -5.86
CA GLU A 170 20.29 0.73 -6.71
C GLU A 170 19.82 2.18 -6.84
N VAL A 171 20.16 3.02 -5.83
CA VAL A 171 19.66 4.41 -5.76
C VAL A 171 20.75 5.48 -5.90
N HIS A 172 22.04 5.11 -6.00
CA HIS A 172 23.15 6.06 -5.99
C HIS A 172 23.08 7.10 -7.12
N ASN A 173 22.47 6.77 -8.26
CA ASN A 173 22.31 7.68 -9.40
C ASN A 173 21.22 8.74 -9.20
N ASN A 174 20.41 8.65 -8.13
CA ASN A 174 19.33 9.61 -7.88
C ASN A 174 19.80 10.95 -7.30
N TYR A 175 21.09 11.15 -7.12
CA TYR A 175 21.67 12.38 -6.53
C TYR A 175 21.20 13.66 -7.22
N ALA A 176 20.95 13.63 -8.53
CA ALA A 176 20.48 14.78 -9.30
C ALA A 176 19.02 15.16 -9.00
N ALA A 177 18.23 14.24 -8.48
CA ALA A 177 16.82 14.45 -8.13
C ALA A 177 16.61 14.81 -6.66
N VAL A 178 17.67 14.77 -5.82
CA VAL A 178 17.59 15.03 -4.38
C VAL A 178 17.25 16.50 -4.13
N THR A 179 16.29 16.72 -3.26
CA THR A 179 15.83 18.03 -2.80
C THR A 179 15.89 18.12 -1.28
N GLY A 180 15.72 19.33 -0.71
CA GLY A 180 15.65 19.51 0.75
C GLY A 180 14.55 18.67 1.43
N ALA A 181 13.51 18.28 0.70
CA ALA A 181 12.44 17.44 1.23
C ALA A 181 12.89 15.97 1.45
N ASP A 182 13.90 15.50 0.73
CA ASP A 182 14.36 14.11 0.82
C ASP A 182 15.13 13.79 2.12
N PHE A 183 15.52 14.84 2.85
CA PHE A 183 16.13 14.72 4.18
C PHE A 183 15.12 14.51 5.30
N ARG A 184 13.82 14.54 4.99
CA ARG A 184 12.72 14.41 5.96
C ARG A 184 11.76 13.32 5.54
N LEU A 185 11.17 12.64 6.52
CA LEU A 185 10.03 11.78 6.27
C LEU A 185 8.77 12.64 6.11
N PRO A 186 7.98 12.47 5.03
CA PRO A 186 6.77 13.24 4.81
C PRO A 186 5.76 13.07 5.97
N PRO A 187 4.93 14.08 6.25
CA PRO A 187 3.81 13.94 7.17
C PRO A 187 2.73 13.02 6.59
N ASP A 188 1.86 12.49 7.44
CA ASP A 188 0.74 11.61 7.05
C ASP A 188 -0.58 12.38 6.79
N ASN A 189 -0.54 13.67 6.59
CA ASN A 189 -1.71 14.55 6.56
C ASN A 189 -1.68 15.58 5.42
N GLY A 190 -1.34 15.19 4.24
CA GLY A 190 -1.44 16.04 3.05
C GLY A 190 -0.28 17.01 2.87
N GLY A 191 0.86 16.74 2.73
CA GLY A 191 1.99 17.49 2.23
C GLY A 191 2.62 16.77 1.05
N ARG A 192 3.74 17.22 0.54
CA ARG A 192 4.48 16.46 -0.45
C ARG A 192 4.84 15.10 0.14
N GLY A 193 4.37 14.03 -0.49
CA GLY A 193 4.53 12.66 -0.04
C GLY A 193 3.64 12.29 1.15
N ALA A 194 2.61 13.05 1.38
CA ALA A 194 1.59 12.71 2.34
C ALA A 194 0.60 11.74 1.74
N SER A 195 0.12 10.88 2.56
CA SER A 195 -0.62 9.73 2.08
C SER A 195 -2.07 9.69 2.57
N TRP A 196 -2.61 10.72 3.20
CA TRP A 196 -4.02 10.67 3.67
C TRP A 196 -4.41 9.26 4.15
N LYS A 197 -3.63 8.65 5.04
CA LYS A 197 -3.74 7.21 5.37
C LYS A 197 -3.56 6.27 4.15
N GLY A 198 -2.70 6.64 3.18
CA GLY A 198 -2.41 5.88 1.97
C GLY A 198 -3.20 6.29 0.73
N TYR A 199 -4.31 7.00 0.87
CA TYR A 199 -5.05 7.56 -0.26
C TYR A 199 -4.21 8.62 -0.99
N ILE A 200 -4.17 8.53 -2.31
CA ILE A 200 -3.45 9.47 -3.18
C ILE A 200 -4.41 10.08 -4.17
N GLU A 201 -4.56 11.37 -4.07
CA GLU A 201 -5.45 12.16 -4.92
C GLU A 201 -4.93 12.29 -6.36
N SER A 202 -5.83 12.38 -7.29
CA SER A 202 -5.57 12.66 -8.71
C SER A 202 -6.58 13.63 -9.26
N ASP A 203 -6.11 14.78 -9.76
CA ASP A 203 -6.98 15.91 -10.17
C ASP A 203 -7.31 15.92 -11.67
N GLY A 204 -6.76 15.00 -12.46
CA GLY A 204 -7.03 14.92 -13.90
C GLY A 204 -8.48 14.58 -14.22
N VAL A 205 -8.90 14.88 -15.46
CA VAL A 205 -10.18 14.44 -16.02
C VAL A 205 -9.95 13.90 -17.42
N GLU A 206 -10.04 12.58 -17.56
CA GLU A 206 -10.08 11.90 -18.85
C GLU A 206 -11.46 11.29 -19.08
N ARG A 207 -12.02 11.50 -20.29
CA ARG A 207 -13.37 11.07 -20.61
C ARG A 207 -13.36 9.67 -21.16
N HIS A 208 -14.08 8.78 -20.50
CA HIS A 208 -14.29 7.41 -20.93
C HIS A 208 -15.76 7.10 -21.18
N GLN A 209 -15.99 6.03 -21.90
CA GLN A 209 -17.29 5.37 -21.94
C GLN A 209 -17.28 4.22 -20.94
N ARG A 210 -18.42 3.94 -20.32
CA ARG A 210 -18.52 2.73 -19.49
C ARG A 210 -18.29 1.52 -20.39
N PRO A 211 -17.43 0.56 -19.99
CA PRO A 211 -17.19 -0.64 -20.78
C PRO A 211 -18.50 -1.35 -21.10
N SER A 212 -18.72 -1.62 -22.39
CA SER A 212 -19.80 -2.50 -22.84
C SER A 212 -19.29 -3.92 -22.76
N LEU A 213 -19.61 -4.60 -21.68
CA LEU A 213 -19.22 -5.99 -21.48
C LEU A 213 -20.43 -6.89 -21.52
N THR A 214 -20.41 -7.90 -22.38
CA THR A 214 -21.28 -9.06 -22.22
C THR A 214 -20.70 -9.90 -21.07
N TRP A 215 -21.32 -9.78 -19.90
CA TRP A 215 -20.90 -10.53 -18.73
C TRP A 215 -20.95 -12.03 -19.03
N ASN A 216 -19.86 -12.73 -18.82
CA ASN A 216 -19.75 -14.17 -19.01
C ASN A 216 -18.83 -14.78 -17.94
N ASN A 217 -18.93 -16.08 -17.78
CA ASN A 217 -18.15 -16.85 -16.81
C ASN A 217 -16.88 -17.47 -17.43
N MET A 218 -16.42 -16.98 -18.57
CA MET A 218 -15.18 -17.47 -19.17
C MET A 218 -14.00 -17.12 -18.27
N CYS A 219 -13.14 -18.09 -18.07
CA CYS A 219 -11.91 -17.95 -17.30
C CYS A 219 -10.70 -17.94 -18.22
N ARG A 220 -9.64 -17.25 -17.80
CA ARG A 220 -8.32 -17.26 -18.42
C ARG A 220 -7.28 -17.47 -17.33
N ASN A 221 -6.35 -18.38 -17.57
CA ASN A 221 -5.31 -18.68 -16.58
C ASN A 221 -4.52 -17.43 -16.21
N MET A 222 -4.39 -17.22 -14.94
CA MET A 222 -3.48 -16.23 -14.38
C MET A 222 -2.03 -16.69 -14.60
N ASN A 223 -1.09 -15.77 -14.42
CA ASN A 223 0.31 -16.14 -14.25
C ASN A 223 0.44 -17.05 -13.02
N GLU A 224 1.17 -18.15 -13.15
CA GLU A 224 1.32 -19.18 -12.08
C GLU A 224 1.84 -18.57 -10.77
N ARG A 225 2.71 -17.57 -10.87
CA ARG A 225 3.28 -16.91 -9.72
C ARG A 225 2.28 -15.97 -9.02
N GLU A 226 1.47 -15.24 -9.78
CA GLU A 226 0.38 -14.43 -9.20
C GLU A 226 -0.65 -15.35 -8.53
N GLU A 227 -1.00 -16.48 -9.14
CA GLU A 227 -1.90 -17.45 -8.50
C GLU A 227 -1.30 -18.02 -7.22
N GLU A 228 -0.03 -18.43 -7.22
CA GLU A 228 0.66 -18.96 -6.04
C GLU A 228 0.57 -17.97 -4.87
N TYR A 229 0.87 -16.69 -5.13
CA TYR A 229 0.87 -15.68 -4.07
C TYR A 229 -0.54 -15.22 -3.68
N ALA A 230 -1.51 -15.24 -4.57
CA ALA A 230 -2.91 -15.03 -4.21
C ALA A 230 -3.37 -16.09 -3.20
N ARG A 231 -3.09 -17.38 -3.47
CA ARG A 231 -3.39 -18.48 -2.55
C ARG A 231 -2.69 -18.31 -1.19
N LYS A 232 -1.41 -17.92 -1.18
CA LYS A 232 -0.67 -17.62 0.07
C LYS A 232 -1.31 -16.48 0.88
N ILE A 233 -1.84 -15.46 0.21
CA ILE A 233 -2.57 -14.36 0.89
C ILE A 233 -3.88 -14.88 1.48
N PHE A 234 -4.60 -15.72 0.74
CA PHE A 234 -5.84 -16.32 1.21
C PHE A 234 -5.64 -17.20 2.45
N GLU A 235 -4.61 -18.05 2.40
CA GLU A 235 -4.20 -18.89 3.54
C GLU A 235 -3.77 -18.05 4.74
N LEU A 236 -2.99 -16.98 4.52
CA LEU A 236 -2.57 -16.07 5.58
C LEU A 236 -3.78 -15.41 6.27
N ALA A 237 -4.74 -14.92 5.50
CA ALA A 237 -5.94 -14.30 6.06
C ALA A 237 -6.76 -15.30 6.91
N GLN A 238 -6.87 -16.55 6.46
CA GLN A 238 -7.53 -17.61 7.25
C GLN A 238 -6.76 -17.93 8.53
N GLN A 239 -5.43 -18.03 8.47
CA GLN A 239 -4.57 -18.31 9.63
C GLN A 239 -4.68 -17.22 10.70
N GLU A 240 -4.75 -15.97 10.27
CA GLU A 240 -4.85 -14.81 11.17
C GLU A 240 -6.32 -14.49 11.58
N GLY A 241 -7.30 -15.22 11.04
CA GLY A 241 -8.71 -14.99 11.33
C GLY A 241 -9.25 -13.65 10.80
N ILE A 242 -8.64 -13.11 9.75
CA ILE A 242 -9.00 -11.83 9.14
C ILE A 242 -9.95 -12.06 7.97
N VAL A 243 -11.00 -11.25 7.87
CA VAL A 243 -11.87 -11.26 6.70
C VAL A 243 -11.13 -10.66 5.51
N LEU A 244 -10.97 -11.44 4.45
CA LEU A 244 -10.41 -10.93 3.19
C LEU A 244 -11.55 -10.69 2.20
N TRP A 245 -11.58 -9.49 1.60
CA TRP A 245 -12.46 -9.12 0.51
C TRP A 245 -11.68 -8.82 -0.75
N LEU A 246 -12.01 -9.50 -1.85
CA LEU A 246 -11.51 -9.14 -3.16
C LEU A 246 -12.25 -7.92 -3.71
N ILE A 247 -11.52 -6.97 -4.28
CA ILE A 247 -12.09 -5.80 -4.91
C ILE A 247 -11.64 -5.70 -6.36
N GLY A 248 -12.61 -5.73 -7.27
CA GLY A 248 -12.44 -5.31 -8.66
C GLY A 248 -12.75 -3.83 -8.79
N MET A 249 -11.73 -2.99 -8.82
CA MET A 249 -11.89 -1.54 -8.94
C MET A 249 -12.54 -1.15 -10.26
N PRO A 250 -13.40 -0.10 -10.30
CA PRO A 250 -13.93 0.42 -11.56
C PRO A 250 -12.78 0.77 -12.52
N ASN A 251 -12.86 0.24 -13.74
CA ASN A 251 -11.82 0.43 -14.74
C ASN A 251 -12.44 0.57 -16.14
N PRO A 252 -12.13 1.64 -16.89
CA PRO A 252 -12.59 1.82 -18.27
C PRO A 252 -12.16 0.69 -19.22
N ASP A 253 -11.03 0.06 -18.96
CA ASP A 253 -10.46 -1.01 -19.80
C ASP A 253 -10.79 -2.43 -19.30
N TYR A 254 -11.78 -2.56 -18.43
CA TYR A 254 -12.13 -3.82 -17.77
C TYR A 254 -12.53 -4.95 -18.73
N ALA A 255 -13.01 -4.61 -19.93
CA ALA A 255 -13.45 -5.63 -20.90
C ALA A 255 -12.38 -6.68 -21.25
N HIS A 256 -11.09 -6.32 -21.16
CA HIS A 256 -9.96 -7.22 -21.37
C HIS A 256 -9.59 -8.01 -20.11
N ASP A 257 -9.94 -7.55 -18.94
CA ASP A 257 -9.48 -8.07 -17.66
C ASP A 257 -10.42 -9.12 -17.07
N HIS A 258 -11.71 -9.10 -17.44
CA HIS A 258 -12.77 -9.85 -16.75
C HIS A 258 -12.53 -11.37 -16.65
N MET A 259 -11.92 -12.00 -17.66
CA MET A 259 -11.67 -13.44 -17.63
C MET A 259 -10.63 -13.86 -16.60
N TYR A 260 -9.63 -13.01 -16.35
CA TYR A 260 -8.64 -13.23 -15.29
C TYR A 260 -9.25 -13.04 -13.92
N TYR A 261 -10.12 -12.04 -13.79
CA TYR A 261 -10.87 -11.80 -12.56
C TYR A 261 -11.77 -12.99 -12.24
N ASN A 262 -12.49 -13.54 -13.23
CA ASN A 262 -13.29 -14.77 -13.05
C ASN A 262 -12.45 -15.92 -12.49
N THR A 263 -11.22 -16.10 -12.97
CA THR A 263 -10.28 -17.10 -12.44
C THR A 263 -9.93 -16.81 -10.99
N LEU A 264 -9.55 -15.57 -10.66
CA LEU A 264 -9.22 -15.20 -9.29
C LEU A 264 -10.40 -15.41 -8.35
N TRP A 265 -11.63 -15.02 -8.75
CA TRP A 265 -12.85 -15.25 -7.95
C TRP A 265 -13.16 -16.74 -7.78
N SER A 266 -12.91 -17.56 -8.82
CA SER A 266 -13.06 -19.01 -8.70
C SER A 266 -12.10 -19.60 -7.68
N ILE A 267 -10.83 -19.16 -7.69
CA ILE A 267 -9.83 -19.57 -6.69
C ILE A 267 -10.23 -19.09 -5.29
N ALA A 268 -10.68 -17.84 -5.16
CA ALA A 268 -11.11 -17.28 -3.89
C ALA A 268 -12.29 -18.06 -3.26
N ALA A 269 -13.18 -18.55 -4.11
CA ALA A 269 -14.32 -19.36 -3.68
C ALA A 269 -13.88 -20.69 -3.03
N GLU A 270 -12.74 -21.28 -3.43
CA GLU A 270 -12.17 -22.48 -2.78
C GLU A 270 -11.82 -22.23 -1.30
N TYR A 271 -11.54 -20.97 -0.95
CA TYR A 271 -11.21 -20.51 0.40
C TYR A 271 -12.39 -19.85 1.12
N GLY A 272 -13.59 -19.83 0.52
CA GLY A 272 -14.77 -19.14 1.07
C GLY A 272 -14.64 -17.61 1.08
N ILE A 273 -13.68 -17.05 0.33
CA ILE A 273 -13.43 -15.62 0.24
C ILE A 273 -14.46 -14.97 -0.68
N GLN A 274 -15.02 -13.87 -0.21
CA GLN A 274 -15.97 -13.06 -0.94
C GLN A 274 -15.32 -11.81 -1.52
N GLY A 275 -16.03 -11.09 -2.35
CA GLY A 275 -15.56 -9.83 -2.90
C GLY A 275 -16.61 -9.16 -3.77
N ILE A 276 -16.33 -7.93 -4.16
CA ILE A 276 -17.20 -7.15 -5.02
C ILE A 276 -16.39 -6.70 -6.24
N ASN A 277 -16.93 -7.02 -7.42
CA ASN A 277 -16.41 -6.49 -8.66
C ASN A 277 -17.23 -5.28 -9.09
N TYR A 278 -16.71 -4.08 -8.84
CA TYR A 278 -17.40 -2.83 -9.15
C TYR A 278 -17.49 -2.52 -10.65
N ASN A 279 -16.93 -3.39 -11.49
CA ASN A 279 -17.15 -3.35 -12.94
C ASN A 279 -18.44 -4.07 -13.37
N ASP A 280 -19.13 -4.77 -12.46
CA ASP A 280 -20.38 -5.44 -12.76
C ASP A 280 -21.39 -4.44 -13.35
N PRO A 281 -21.94 -4.70 -14.55
CA PRO A 281 -22.89 -3.81 -15.19
C PRO A 281 -24.17 -3.57 -14.39
N SER A 282 -24.54 -4.50 -13.51
CA SER A 282 -25.70 -4.39 -12.62
C SER A 282 -25.50 -3.39 -11.48
N LEU A 283 -24.24 -3.16 -11.07
CA LEU A 283 -23.92 -2.21 -10.01
C LEU A 283 -23.98 -0.78 -10.54
N ARG A 284 -24.91 0.03 -10.00
CA ARG A 284 -25.09 1.44 -10.29
C ARG A 284 -24.97 2.23 -8.99
N PHE A 285 -23.95 3.09 -8.89
CA PHE A 285 -23.67 3.86 -7.67
C PHE A 285 -23.25 5.31 -7.97
N GLY A 286 -23.65 5.84 -9.15
CA GLY A 286 -23.44 7.24 -9.50
C GLY A 286 -22.08 7.56 -10.13
N LEU A 287 -21.15 6.60 -10.28
CA LEU A 287 -19.87 6.81 -10.95
C LEU A 287 -20.08 7.14 -12.44
N ARG A 288 -19.47 8.24 -12.89
CA ARG A 288 -19.57 8.76 -14.26
C ARG A 288 -18.25 8.59 -15.00
N TYR A 289 -18.19 7.65 -15.93
CA TYR A 289 -16.98 7.40 -16.73
C TYR A 289 -16.53 8.61 -17.55
N SER A 290 -17.43 9.56 -17.85
CA SER A 290 -17.11 10.78 -18.60
C SER A 290 -16.44 11.89 -17.78
N SER A 291 -16.35 11.77 -16.45
CA SER A 291 -15.86 12.86 -15.58
C SER A 291 -15.11 12.43 -14.31
N ASP A 292 -15.17 11.15 -13.94
CA ASP A 292 -14.74 10.68 -12.62
C ASP A 292 -13.42 9.89 -12.69
N PHE A 293 -12.71 9.93 -13.83
CA PHE A 293 -11.39 9.35 -14.03
C PHE A 293 -10.36 10.44 -14.30
N ALA A 294 -9.16 10.28 -13.73
CA ALA A 294 -8.05 11.19 -13.91
C ALA A 294 -7.28 10.92 -15.21
N ASP A 295 -7.18 9.65 -15.55
CA ASP A 295 -6.49 9.11 -16.71
C ASP A 295 -7.19 7.83 -17.19
N TRP A 296 -6.53 7.03 -18.00
CA TRP A 296 -7.10 5.83 -18.63
C TRP A 296 -7.56 4.73 -17.63
N GLN A 297 -7.20 4.79 -16.34
CA GLN A 297 -7.61 3.77 -15.36
C GLN A 297 -7.88 4.29 -13.94
N HIS A 298 -7.31 5.42 -13.52
CA HIS A 298 -7.39 5.88 -12.14
C HIS A 298 -8.61 6.78 -11.93
N LEU A 299 -9.31 6.57 -10.83
CA LEU A 299 -10.34 7.51 -10.38
C LEU A 299 -9.68 8.85 -9.99
N ASN A 300 -10.33 9.95 -10.35
CA ASN A 300 -9.96 11.25 -9.81
C ASN A 300 -10.62 11.48 -8.43
N VAL A 301 -10.33 12.63 -7.82
CA VAL A 301 -10.89 12.97 -6.49
C VAL A 301 -12.40 12.80 -6.45
N LYS A 302 -13.13 13.23 -7.48
CA LYS A 302 -14.59 13.10 -7.53
C LYS A 302 -15.04 11.64 -7.65
N GLY A 303 -14.37 10.86 -8.49
CA GLY A 303 -14.60 9.43 -8.65
C GLY A 303 -14.32 8.68 -7.37
N SER A 304 -13.21 9.00 -6.67
CA SER A 304 -12.83 8.37 -5.42
C SER A 304 -13.84 8.64 -4.30
N VAL A 305 -14.39 9.86 -4.21
CA VAL A 305 -15.49 10.19 -3.27
C VAL A 305 -16.71 9.33 -3.55
N THR A 306 -17.15 9.31 -4.82
CA THR A 306 -18.34 8.52 -5.23
C THR A 306 -18.14 7.02 -4.94
N PHE A 307 -16.97 6.51 -5.25
CA PHE A 307 -16.60 5.11 -5.02
C PHE A 307 -16.53 4.77 -3.52
N SER A 308 -15.85 5.61 -2.73
CA SER A 308 -15.66 5.35 -1.30
C SER A 308 -16.95 5.42 -0.49
N LYS A 309 -17.90 6.28 -0.88
CA LYS A 309 -19.27 6.25 -0.32
C LYS A 309 -19.95 4.90 -0.59
N LYS A 310 -19.85 4.37 -1.80
CA LYS A 310 -20.40 3.04 -2.11
C LYS A 310 -19.67 1.92 -1.35
N LEU A 311 -18.34 1.94 -1.35
CA LEU A 311 -17.54 0.96 -0.63
C LEU A 311 -17.84 0.96 0.86
N GLY A 312 -17.92 2.13 1.49
CA GLY A 312 -18.25 2.25 2.91
C GLY A 312 -19.63 1.68 3.24
N ALA A 313 -20.63 1.94 2.39
CA ALA A 313 -21.97 1.35 2.54
C ALA A 313 -21.94 -0.19 2.43
N ASP A 314 -21.16 -0.74 1.48
CA ASP A 314 -21.03 -2.19 1.32
C ASP A 314 -20.31 -2.83 2.51
N LEU A 315 -19.24 -2.20 3.01
CA LEU A 315 -18.52 -2.65 4.20
C LEU A 315 -19.42 -2.64 5.45
N ARG A 316 -20.24 -1.61 5.64
CA ARG A 316 -21.20 -1.53 6.75
C ARG A 316 -22.32 -2.56 6.64
N THR A 317 -22.80 -2.83 5.43
CA THR A 317 -23.88 -3.81 5.23
C THR A 317 -23.38 -5.24 5.36
N GLY A 318 -22.17 -5.53 4.85
CA GLY A 318 -21.61 -6.88 4.83
C GLY A 318 -20.81 -7.27 6.08
N LEU A 319 -20.31 -6.29 6.83
CA LEU A 319 -19.38 -6.51 7.93
C LEU A 319 -19.69 -5.58 9.10
N SER A 320 -19.50 -6.08 10.33
CA SER A 320 -19.75 -5.32 11.56
C SER A 320 -18.55 -4.43 11.94
N ILE A 321 -18.08 -3.58 11.01
CA ILE A 321 -16.95 -2.67 11.27
C ILE A 321 -17.43 -1.56 12.22
N PRO A 322 -16.71 -1.30 13.35
CA PRO A 322 -17.12 -0.30 14.32
C PRO A 322 -16.98 1.13 13.77
N ASP A 323 -17.78 2.04 14.31
CA ASP A 323 -17.55 3.48 14.17
C ASP A 323 -16.55 3.91 15.24
N ARG A 324 -15.40 4.45 14.80
CA ARG A 324 -14.31 4.84 15.67
C ARG A 324 -14.26 6.33 15.99
N ARG A 325 -15.16 7.13 15.44
CA ARG A 325 -15.23 8.56 15.71
C ARG A 325 -15.45 8.82 17.19
N GLY A 326 -14.74 9.83 17.71
CA GLY A 326 -14.79 10.17 19.14
C GLY A 326 -13.83 9.38 20.04
N ASP A 327 -13.15 8.35 19.54
CA ASP A 327 -12.06 7.69 20.28
C ASP A 327 -10.72 8.40 20.00
N ALA A 328 -10.10 8.95 21.05
CA ALA A 328 -8.85 9.72 20.96
C ALA A 328 -7.70 8.95 20.29
N ARG A 329 -7.72 7.62 20.30
CA ARG A 329 -6.73 6.78 19.61
C ARG A 329 -6.75 6.99 18.10
N TYR A 330 -7.88 7.40 17.55
CA TYR A 330 -8.09 7.63 16.12
C TYR A 330 -8.04 9.12 15.72
N ALA A 331 -7.63 10.02 16.61
CA ALA A 331 -7.57 11.47 16.35
C ALA A 331 -6.75 11.85 15.09
N SER A 332 -5.81 10.99 14.66
CA SER A 332 -5.08 11.21 13.42
C SER A 332 -5.95 11.05 12.16
N TYR A 333 -7.05 10.30 12.25
CA TYR A 333 -8.03 10.21 11.16
C TYR A 333 -8.87 11.47 11.08
N ASP A 334 -9.30 12.02 12.23
CA ASP A 334 -9.99 13.32 12.28
C ASP A 334 -9.14 14.42 11.65
N ALA A 335 -7.85 14.48 12.02
CA ALA A 335 -6.92 15.48 11.48
C ALA A 335 -6.71 15.31 9.95
N CYS A 336 -6.63 14.06 9.46
CA CYS A 336 -6.54 13.78 8.03
C CYS A 336 -7.81 14.23 7.29
N ALA A 337 -8.98 13.85 7.77
CA ALA A 337 -10.25 14.21 7.16
C ALA A 337 -10.43 15.74 7.14
N GLN A 338 -10.18 16.42 8.27
CA GLN A 338 -10.26 17.87 8.34
C GLN A 338 -9.39 18.54 7.27
N THR A 339 -8.10 18.22 7.21
CA THR A 339 -7.18 18.82 6.23
C THR A 339 -7.53 18.47 4.79
N TRP A 340 -8.14 17.30 4.55
CA TRP A 340 -8.62 16.92 3.23
C TRP A 340 -9.84 17.76 2.81
N PHE A 341 -10.84 17.96 3.68
CA PHE A 341 -11.99 18.81 3.40
C PHE A 341 -11.61 20.30 3.28
N GLU A 342 -10.62 20.78 4.03
CA GLU A 342 -10.05 22.12 3.85
C GLU A 342 -9.45 22.31 2.44
N LYS A 343 -8.82 21.26 1.89
CA LYS A 343 -8.28 21.28 0.52
C LYS A 343 -9.37 21.13 -0.54
N TYR A 344 -10.43 20.39 -0.24
CA TYR A 344 -11.53 20.11 -1.17
C TYR A 344 -12.89 20.55 -0.60
N PRO A 345 -13.11 21.87 -0.42
CA PRO A 345 -14.30 22.41 0.24
C PRO A 345 -15.61 22.21 -0.55
N PHE A 346 -15.54 21.69 -1.78
CA PHE A 346 -16.71 21.35 -2.58
C PHE A 346 -17.39 20.04 -2.14
N PHE A 347 -16.70 19.23 -1.34
CA PHE A 347 -17.26 18.04 -0.73
C PHE A 347 -17.59 18.39 0.73
N GLU A 348 -18.89 18.42 1.05
CA GLU A 348 -19.32 18.67 2.42
C GLU A 348 -18.99 17.49 3.31
N SER A 349 -18.41 17.78 4.48
CA SER A 349 -18.25 16.79 5.54
C SER A 349 -19.64 16.41 6.06
N SER A 350 -19.86 15.12 6.29
CA SER A 350 -21.09 14.64 6.94
C SER A 350 -21.18 14.99 8.42
N GLY A 351 -20.19 15.72 8.94
CA GLY A 351 -19.98 16.22 10.29
C GLY A 351 -20.94 15.69 11.34
N VAL A 352 -20.43 15.05 12.36
CA VAL A 352 -21.27 14.73 13.54
C VAL A 352 -21.83 16.08 14.02
N GLU A 353 -23.09 16.38 13.72
CA GLU A 353 -23.82 17.41 14.43
C GLU A 353 -23.67 17.07 15.92
N GLY A 354 -22.83 17.85 16.60
CA GLY A 354 -22.68 17.74 18.02
C GLY A 354 -24.07 17.96 18.62
N ASN A 355 -24.65 16.90 19.19
CA ASN A 355 -25.78 17.06 20.06
C ASN A 355 -25.33 17.99 21.20
N GLU A 356 -25.71 19.27 21.11
CA GLU A 356 -25.78 20.16 22.26
C GLU A 356 -26.91 19.74 23.21
#